data_47606f74595769ce2fb0510269d6ae98
#
_entry.id   47606f74595769ce2fb0510269d6ae98
#
_cell.length_a   1.000
_cell.length_b   1.000
_cell.length_c   1.000
_cell.angle_alpha   90.00
_cell.angle_beta   90.00
_cell.angle_gamma   90.00
#
_symmetry.space_group_name_H-M   'P 1'
#
loop_
_entity.id
_entity.type
_entity.pdbx_description
1 polymer ?
#
loop_
_entity_poly.entity_id
_entity_poly.type
_entity_poly.pdbx_seq_one_letter_code
_entity_poly.pdbx_strand_id
1 'polypeptide(L)'
;VEGNQIMPELAKELDFPFNPCGSFVVCLDEESLPDLRALYERGVKNGVKDLEIITDKARIKEMEPNLADEAAGVLYAPTAGIVCPFNLNIALAENAYTNGVDFKFNTEVTDIRRIEGGWALETNQGVYETRCVVNASGVHADKFHNMVSGTKIHITPRRGDYCLLDKSAGNH
;
A
#
# COMPACT_ATOMS: atom_id res chain seq x y z
N VAL A 1 -8.84 3.61 -1.56
CA VAL A 1 -9.57 4.85 -1.22
C VAL A 1 -9.84 4.89 0.28
N GLU A 2 -10.56 3.93 0.85
CA GLU A 2 -10.90 3.91 2.28
C GLU A 2 -9.66 3.95 3.19
N GLY A 3 -8.66 3.11 2.95
CA GLY A 3 -7.41 3.11 3.73
C GLY A 3 -6.68 4.45 3.73
N ASN A 4 -6.69 5.18 2.61
CA ASN A 4 -6.13 6.52 2.54
C ASN A 4 -6.94 7.52 3.38
N GLN A 5 -8.27 7.41 3.36
CA GLN A 5 -9.16 8.32 4.09
C GLN A 5 -9.05 8.20 5.61
N ILE A 6 -8.80 7.00 6.12
CA ILE A 6 -8.63 6.77 7.57
C ILE A 6 -7.21 7.07 8.06
N MET A 7 -6.23 7.19 7.17
CA MET A 7 -4.81 7.30 7.54
C MET A 7 -4.50 8.50 8.46
N PRO A 8 -5.04 9.72 8.24
CA PRO A 8 -4.76 10.85 9.11
C PRO A 8 -5.25 10.65 10.55
N GLU A 9 -6.43 10.04 10.72
CA GLU A 9 -7.00 9.75 12.03
C GLU A 9 -6.23 8.61 12.71
N LEU A 10 -5.95 7.55 11.99
CA LEU A 10 -5.17 6.42 12.47
C LEU A 10 -3.76 6.85 12.91
N ALA A 11 -3.11 7.73 12.15
CA ALA A 11 -1.80 8.26 12.48
C ALA A 11 -1.82 9.06 13.80
N LYS A 12 -2.89 9.81 14.02
CA LYS A 12 -3.10 10.56 15.26
C LYS A 12 -3.41 9.65 16.45
N GLU A 13 -4.26 8.64 16.26
CA GLU A 13 -4.66 7.72 17.32
C GLU A 13 -3.51 6.81 17.75
N LEU A 14 -2.68 6.37 16.82
CA LEU A 14 -1.58 5.43 17.07
C LEU A 14 -0.21 6.11 17.15
N ASP A 15 -0.17 7.43 17.10
CA ASP A 15 1.03 8.26 17.29
C ASP A 15 2.20 7.88 16.33
N PHE A 16 1.92 7.80 15.04
CA PHE A 16 2.96 7.64 14.02
C PHE A 16 2.94 8.80 13.01
N PRO A 17 4.12 9.17 12.43
CA PRO A 17 4.19 10.27 11.47
C PRO A 17 3.46 9.95 10.16
N PHE A 18 2.61 10.87 9.72
CA PHE A 18 1.97 10.86 8.41
C PHE A 18 2.12 12.25 7.77
N ASN A 19 2.60 12.29 6.52
CA ASN A 19 2.75 13.53 5.75
C ASN A 19 1.81 13.53 4.54
N PRO A 20 0.74 14.34 4.52
CA PRO A 20 -0.18 14.47 3.38
C PRO A 20 0.40 15.40 2.30
N CYS A 21 1.50 15.00 1.67
CA CYS A 21 2.23 15.83 0.70
C CYS A 21 1.69 15.78 -0.73
N GLY A 22 0.69 14.94 -1.01
CA GLY A 22 0.25 14.68 -2.38
C GLY A 22 1.18 13.73 -3.13
N SER A 23 0.88 13.50 -4.41
CA SER A 23 1.70 12.67 -5.29
C SER A 23 1.55 13.09 -6.75
N PHE A 24 2.64 13.02 -7.51
CA PHE A 24 2.63 13.17 -8.96
C PHE A 24 2.90 11.85 -9.66
N VAL A 25 2.15 11.58 -10.72
CA VAL A 25 2.57 10.65 -11.78
C VAL A 25 3.01 11.50 -12.96
N VAL A 26 4.28 11.40 -13.31
CA VAL A 26 4.93 12.27 -14.31
C VAL A 26 4.85 11.62 -15.68
N CYS A 27 4.50 12.42 -16.68
CA CYS A 27 4.57 12.08 -18.09
C CYS A 27 5.67 12.92 -18.73
N LEU A 28 6.70 12.29 -19.30
CA LEU A 28 7.87 12.98 -19.84
C LEU A 28 7.71 13.40 -21.30
N ASP A 29 6.74 12.85 -22.02
CA ASP A 29 6.51 13.13 -23.45
C ASP A 29 5.00 13.28 -23.73
N GLU A 30 4.68 13.98 -24.82
CA GLU A 30 3.29 14.23 -25.23
C GLU A 30 2.59 12.96 -25.73
N GLU A 31 3.34 11.97 -26.23
CA GLU A 31 2.79 10.71 -26.76
C GLU A 31 2.18 9.85 -25.64
N SER A 32 2.70 10.00 -24.42
CA SER A 32 2.23 9.27 -23.22
C SER A 32 1.09 10.00 -22.46
N LEU A 33 0.69 11.20 -22.89
CA LEU A 33 -0.46 11.90 -22.25
C LEU A 33 -1.79 11.11 -22.27
N PRO A 34 -2.11 10.30 -23.30
CA PRO A 34 -3.27 9.40 -23.27
C PRO A 34 -3.24 8.41 -22.11
N ASP A 35 -2.05 7.88 -21.74
CA ASP A 35 -1.90 6.95 -20.62
C ASP A 35 -2.18 7.65 -19.29
N LEU A 36 -1.74 8.92 -19.16
CA LEU A 36 -2.03 9.75 -17.99
C LEU A 36 -3.54 9.99 -17.83
N ARG A 37 -4.25 10.20 -18.95
CA ARG A 37 -5.71 10.33 -18.97
C ARG A 37 -6.41 9.03 -18.57
N ALA A 38 -5.96 7.89 -19.09
CA ALA A 38 -6.49 6.59 -18.71
C ALA A 38 -6.29 6.30 -17.22
N LEU A 39 -5.15 6.75 -16.67
CA LEU A 39 -4.88 6.68 -15.23
C LEU A 39 -5.82 7.55 -14.41
N TYR A 40 -6.07 8.77 -14.85
CA TYR A 40 -7.03 9.70 -14.26
C TYR A 40 -8.44 9.09 -14.22
N GLU A 41 -8.94 8.61 -15.36
CA GLU A 41 -10.27 7.99 -15.46
C GLU A 41 -10.42 6.79 -14.52
N ARG A 42 -9.38 5.95 -14.45
CA ARG A 42 -9.34 4.82 -13.51
C ARG A 42 -9.35 5.28 -12.06
N GLY A 43 -8.61 6.34 -11.74
CA GLY A 43 -8.59 6.93 -10.41
C GLY A 43 -9.95 7.49 -10.00
N VAL A 44 -10.61 8.23 -10.88
CA VAL A 44 -11.98 8.75 -10.67
C VAL A 44 -12.96 7.60 -10.46
N LYS A 45 -12.91 6.58 -11.33
CA LYS A 45 -13.76 5.38 -11.22
C LYS A 45 -13.56 4.65 -9.88
N ASN A 46 -12.35 4.65 -9.35
CA ASN A 46 -12.01 4.06 -8.05
C ASN A 46 -12.35 4.97 -6.86
N GLY A 47 -12.90 6.18 -7.11
CA GLY A 47 -13.32 7.12 -6.08
C GLY A 47 -12.17 7.93 -5.46
N VAL A 48 -11.03 8.07 -6.15
CA VAL A 48 -9.97 9.01 -5.73
C VAL A 48 -10.47 10.43 -5.97
N LYS A 49 -10.44 11.25 -4.91
CA LYS A 49 -10.95 12.64 -4.97
C LYS A 49 -9.88 13.60 -5.45
N ASP A 50 -10.35 14.69 -6.04
CA ASP A 50 -9.56 15.87 -6.37
C ASP A 50 -8.34 15.60 -7.28
N LEU A 51 -8.39 14.52 -8.08
CA LEU A 51 -7.40 14.24 -9.09
C LEU A 51 -7.39 15.33 -10.17
N GLU A 52 -6.22 15.76 -10.59
CA GLU A 52 -6.05 16.77 -11.62
C GLU A 52 -4.93 16.41 -12.59
N ILE A 53 -5.16 16.59 -13.90
CA ILE A 53 -4.09 16.54 -14.91
C ILE A 53 -3.61 17.98 -15.13
N ILE A 54 -2.32 18.23 -14.90
CA ILE A 54 -1.69 19.53 -15.05
C ILE A 54 -0.68 19.42 -16.19
N THR A 55 -0.84 20.28 -17.22
CA THR A 55 0.08 20.39 -18.37
C THR A 55 0.75 21.77 -18.44
N ASP A 56 0.36 22.68 -17.56
CA ASP A 56 1.00 23.99 -17.41
C ASP A 56 2.36 23.80 -16.72
N LYS A 57 3.42 23.98 -17.49
CA LYS A 57 4.82 23.81 -17.02
C LYS A 57 5.19 24.79 -15.90
N ALA A 58 4.67 26.02 -15.94
CA ALA A 58 4.94 26.99 -14.90
C ALA A 58 4.36 26.55 -13.56
N ARG A 59 3.12 26.09 -13.58
CA ARG A 59 2.44 25.55 -12.39
C ARG A 59 3.11 24.27 -11.87
N ILE A 60 3.53 23.37 -12.77
CA ILE A 60 4.25 22.15 -12.38
C ILE A 60 5.54 22.53 -11.64
N LYS A 61 6.30 23.48 -12.17
CA LYS A 61 7.55 23.96 -11.57
C LYS A 61 7.35 24.72 -10.26
N GLU A 62 6.24 25.42 -10.10
CA GLU A 62 5.87 26.05 -8.82
C GLU A 62 5.60 24.99 -7.74
N MET A 63 4.93 23.90 -8.11
CA MET A 63 4.60 22.81 -7.17
C MET A 63 5.79 21.90 -6.87
N GLU A 64 6.64 21.61 -7.86
CA GLU A 64 7.85 20.78 -7.74
C GLU A 64 8.99 21.37 -8.58
N PRO A 65 9.81 22.23 -7.98
CA PRO A 65 10.90 22.94 -8.68
C PRO A 65 11.97 22.00 -9.27
N ASN A 66 12.16 20.82 -8.68
CA ASN A 66 13.19 19.86 -9.09
C ASN A 66 12.73 18.91 -10.20
N LEU A 67 11.49 19.00 -10.64
CA LEU A 67 11.01 18.16 -11.73
C LEU A 67 11.70 18.54 -13.05
N ALA A 68 11.99 17.54 -13.88
CA ALA A 68 12.62 17.73 -15.17
C ALA A 68 11.81 18.67 -16.09
N ASP A 69 12.50 19.52 -16.88
CA ASP A 69 11.87 20.50 -17.79
C ASP A 69 11.14 19.83 -18.96
N GLU A 70 11.49 18.59 -19.25
CA GLU A 70 10.91 17.75 -20.29
C GLU A 70 9.49 17.27 -19.92
N ALA A 71 9.09 17.36 -18.63
CA ALA A 71 7.77 16.92 -18.21
C ALA A 71 6.66 17.55 -19.05
N ALA A 72 5.95 16.72 -19.81
CA ALA A 72 4.82 17.14 -20.66
C ALA A 72 3.53 17.34 -19.85
N GLY A 73 3.42 16.64 -18.71
CA GLY A 73 2.30 16.76 -17.81
C GLY A 73 2.44 15.89 -16.57
N VAL A 74 1.59 16.13 -15.59
CA VAL A 74 1.51 15.35 -14.36
C VAL A 74 0.07 15.04 -14.01
N LEU A 75 -0.19 13.88 -13.45
CA LEU A 75 -1.41 13.59 -12.72
C LEU A 75 -1.16 13.84 -11.24
N TYR A 76 -1.82 14.86 -10.72
CA TYR A 76 -1.73 15.23 -9.31
C TYR A 76 -2.82 14.55 -8.49
N ALA A 77 -2.43 13.91 -7.40
CA ALA A 77 -3.31 13.30 -6.42
C ALA A 77 -3.09 13.99 -5.06
N PRO A 78 -3.84 15.05 -4.73
CA PRO A 78 -3.63 15.85 -3.51
C PRO A 78 -3.90 15.06 -2.22
N THR A 79 -4.71 14.01 -2.29
CA THR A 79 -5.05 13.17 -1.13
C THR A 79 -3.98 12.11 -0.82
N ALA A 80 -2.94 12.00 -1.62
CA ALA A 80 -1.83 11.08 -1.34
C ALA A 80 -0.96 11.58 -0.18
N GLY A 81 -0.27 10.67 0.46
CA GLY A 81 0.62 11.00 1.57
C GLY A 81 1.68 9.94 1.78
N ILE A 82 2.68 10.27 2.60
CA ILE A 82 3.79 9.40 2.95
C ILE A 82 3.68 8.98 4.40
N VAL A 83 3.90 7.70 4.65
CA VAL A 83 4.01 7.11 5.99
C VAL A 83 5.25 6.23 6.05
N CYS A 84 5.93 6.23 7.18
CA CYS A 84 6.99 5.25 7.42
C CYS A 84 6.36 3.87 7.68
N PRO A 85 6.60 2.86 6.82
CA PRO A 85 5.96 1.56 6.96
C PRO A 85 6.38 0.84 8.25
N PHE A 86 7.58 1.09 8.75
CA PHE A 86 8.06 0.52 10.01
C PHE A 86 7.27 1.09 11.19
N ASN A 87 7.11 2.41 11.28
CA ASN A 87 6.37 3.05 12.37
C ASN A 87 4.90 2.63 12.35
N LEU A 88 4.27 2.63 11.17
CA LEU A 88 2.89 2.15 11.01
C LEU A 88 2.74 0.69 11.47
N ASN A 89 3.65 -0.19 11.05
CA ASN A 89 3.59 -1.60 11.42
C ASN A 89 3.78 -1.81 12.92
N ILE A 90 4.72 -1.10 13.55
CA ILE A 90 4.95 -1.18 15.00
C ILE A 90 3.73 -0.66 15.76
N ALA A 91 3.21 0.51 15.39
CA ALA A 91 2.06 1.11 16.05
C ALA A 91 0.81 0.21 15.98
N LEU A 92 0.55 -0.41 14.82
CA LEU A 92 -0.54 -1.39 14.67
C LEU A 92 -0.32 -2.64 15.54
N ALA A 93 0.92 -3.14 15.61
CA ALA A 93 1.25 -4.31 16.42
C ALA A 93 1.11 -4.02 17.92
N GLU A 94 1.59 -2.88 18.39
CA GLU A 94 1.46 -2.45 19.78
C GLU A 94 -0.01 -2.25 20.19
N ASN A 95 -0.80 -1.62 19.30
CA ASN A 95 -2.24 -1.48 19.53
C ASN A 95 -2.93 -2.85 19.59
N ALA A 96 -2.62 -3.76 18.68
CA ALA A 96 -3.16 -5.11 18.69
C ALA A 96 -2.80 -5.87 19.96
N TYR A 97 -1.54 -5.79 20.40
CA TYR A 97 -1.06 -6.40 21.63
C TYR A 97 -1.80 -5.83 22.88
N THR A 98 -1.94 -4.52 22.96
CA THR A 98 -2.66 -3.85 24.05
C THR A 98 -4.12 -4.27 24.13
N ASN A 99 -4.71 -4.61 22.97
CA ASN A 99 -6.09 -5.12 22.89
C ASN A 99 -6.18 -6.65 22.98
N GLY A 100 -5.13 -7.32 23.46
CA GLY A 100 -5.15 -8.74 23.81
C GLY A 100 -4.89 -9.70 22.64
N VAL A 101 -4.32 -9.24 21.55
CA VAL A 101 -3.89 -10.12 20.46
C VAL A 101 -2.64 -10.89 20.88
N ASP A 102 -2.66 -12.20 20.68
CA ASP A 102 -1.54 -13.08 20.98
C ASP A 102 -0.68 -13.29 19.71
N PHE A 103 0.55 -12.80 19.74
CA PHE A 103 1.51 -12.93 18.64
C PHE A 103 2.32 -14.23 18.76
N LYS A 104 2.31 -15.03 17.72
CA LYS A 104 3.12 -16.24 17.58
C LYS A 104 4.25 -16.03 16.59
N PHE A 105 5.39 -15.50 17.07
CA PHE A 105 6.58 -15.31 16.24
C PHE A 105 7.25 -16.65 15.90
N ASN A 106 8.02 -16.67 14.81
CA ASN A 106 8.72 -17.87 14.31
C ASN A 106 7.79 -19.08 14.11
N THR A 107 6.50 -18.80 13.82
CA THR A 107 5.45 -19.80 13.63
C THR A 107 5.06 -19.83 12.16
N GLU A 108 5.53 -20.82 11.43
CA GLU A 108 5.22 -21.02 10.02
C GLU A 108 3.98 -21.92 9.89
N VAL A 109 2.96 -21.43 9.21
CA VAL A 109 1.80 -22.25 8.83
C VAL A 109 2.20 -23.12 7.65
N THR A 110 2.10 -24.44 7.82
CA THR A 110 2.46 -25.43 6.79
C THR A 110 1.27 -26.01 6.07
N ASP A 111 0.12 -26.11 6.77
CA ASP A 111 -1.14 -26.57 6.18
C ASP A 111 -2.35 -25.92 6.86
N ILE A 112 -3.46 -25.83 6.14
CA ILE A 112 -4.74 -25.32 6.64
C ILE A 112 -5.83 -26.30 6.22
N ARG A 113 -6.55 -26.86 7.16
CA ARG A 113 -7.64 -27.77 6.89
C ARG A 113 -8.93 -27.40 7.60
N ARG A 114 -10.04 -27.75 6.98
CA ARG A 114 -11.35 -27.53 7.59
C ARG A 114 -11.63 -28.58 8.65
N ILE A 115 -12.16 -28.12 9.78
CA ILE A 115 -12.65 -28.98 10.88
C ILE A 115 -14.10 -28.62 11.20
N GLU A 116 -14.73 -29.33 12.08
CA GLU A 116 -16.07 -29.01 12.56
C GLU A 116 -16.03 -27.65 13.30
N GLY A 117 -16.84 -26.71 12.87
CA GLY A 117 -16.94 -25.38 13.46
C GLY A 117 -15.81 -24.39 13.10
N GLY A 118 -14.84 -24.77 12.26
CA GLY A 118 -13.74 -23.85 11.95
C GLY A 118 -12.62 -24.42 11.10
N TRP A 119 -11.41 -24.11 11.50
CA TRP A 119 -10.17 -24.40 10.79
C TRP A 119 -9.09 -24.86 11.76
N ALA A 120 -8.26 -25.79 11.33
CA ALA A 120 -7.02 -26.16 11.98
C ALA A 120 -5.84 -25.72 11.12
N LEU A 121 -4.93 -24.97 11.71
CA LEU A 121 -3.69 -24.50 11.11
C LEU A 121 -2.55 -25.37 11.66
N GLU A 122 -1.93 -26.14 10.80
CA GLU A 122 -0.71 -26.89 11.14
C GLU A 122 0.50 -25.96 11.02
N THR A 123 1.34 -25.97 12.05
CA THR A 123 2.51 -25.10 12.10
C THR A 123 3.74 -25.89 12.58
N ASN A 124 4.92 -25.31 12.40
CA ASN A 124 6.16 -25.84 12.97
C ASN A 124 6.20 -25.86 14.52
N GLN A 125 5.21 -25.24 15.18
CA GLN A 125 5.12 -25.17 16.65
C GLN A 125 3.85 -25.84 17.21
N GLY A 126 3.12 -26.59 16.40
CA GLY A 126 1.90 -27.27 16.80
C GLY A 126 0.69 -26.89 15.95
N VAL A 127 -0.49 -27.29 16.40
CA VAL A 127 -1.75 -27.06 15.71
C VAL A 127 -2.56 -25.99 16.45
N TYR A 128 -3.08 -25.02 15.71
CA TYR A 128 -3.99 -23.98 16.22
C TYR A 128 -5.36 -24.13 15.59
N GLU A 129 -6.39 -24.15 16.42
CA GLU A 129 -7.78 -24.22 15.96
C GLU A 129 -8.45 -22.87 16.09
N THR A 130 -9.24 -22.47 15.08
CA THR A 130 -9.91 -21.18 15.05
C THR A 130 -11.20 -21.23 14.23
N ARG A 131 -12.14 -20.36 14.53
CA ARG A 131 -13.39 -20.23 13.75
C ARG A 131 -13.17 -19.55 12.39
N CYS A 132 -12.23 -18.62 12.30
CA CYS A 132 -11.95 -17.83 11.10
C CYS A 132 -10.45 -17.69 10.89
N VAL A 133 -10.04 -17.66 9.63
CA VAL A 133 -8.65 -17.37 9.21
C VAL A 133 -8.65 -16.16 8.28
N VAL A 134 -7.80 -15.18 8.58
CA VAL A 134 -7.52 -14.07 7.69
C VAL A 134 -6.14 -14.28 7.07
N ASN A 135 -6.12 -14.47 5.76
CA ASN A 135 -4.87 -14.64 5.02
C ASN A 135 -4.31 -13.28 4.62
N ALA A 136 -3.31 -12.80 5.35
CA ALA A 136 -2.60 -11.55 5.11
C ALA A 136 -1.12 -11.78 4.75
N SER A 137 -0.80 -12.90 4.09
CA SER A 137 0.57 -13.38 3.82
C SER A 137 1.28 -12.67 2.66
N GLY A 138 0.78 -11.52 2.20
CA GLY A 138 1.40 -10.72 1.15
C GLY A 138 1.58 -11.52 -0.15
N VAL A 139 2.80 -11.57 -0.67
CA VAL A 139 3.13 -12.27 -1.92
C VAL A 139 2.97 -13.79 -1.85
N HIS A 140 2.78 -14.34 -0.66
CA HIS A 140 2.56 -15.78 -0.45
C HIS A 140 1.08 -16.13 -0.19
N ALA A 141 0.16 -15.16 -0.33
CA ALA A 141 -1.24 -15.37 -0.01
C ALA A 141 -1.91 -16.41 -0.94
N ASP A 142 -1.44 -16.58 -2.15
CA ASP A 142 -1.90 -17.62 -3.08
C ASP A 142 -1.60 -19.03 -2.57
N LYS A 143 -0.44 -19.25 -1.94
CA LYS A 143 -0.08 -20.54 -1.34
C LYS A 143 -1.15 -20.99 -0.35
N PHE A 144 -1.51 -20.14 0.59
CA PHE A 144 -2.48 -20.46 1.64
C PHE A 144 -3.92 -20.50 1.11
N HIS A 145 -4.28 -19.58 0.19
CA HIS A 145 -5.56 -19.65 -0.49
C HIS A 145 -5.75 -20.98 -1.21
N ASN A 146 -4.71 -21.44 -1.89
CA ASN A 146 -4.75 -22.66 -2.68
C ASN A 146 -4.82 -23.95 -1.84
N MET A 147 -4.53 -23.90 -0.54
CA MET A 147 -4.73 -25.03 0.36
C MET A 147 -6.22 -25.29 0.59
N VAL A 148 -7.03 -24.23 0.70
CA VAL A 148 -8.42 -24.32 1.18
C VAL A 148 -9.49 -24.05 0.11
N SER A 149 -9.11 -23.48 -1.03
CA SER A 149 -10.03 -23.09 -2.12
C SER A 149 -9.99 -24.05 -3.29
N GLY A 150 -11.16 -24.34 -3.86
CA GLY A 150 -11.27 -25.07 -5.13
C GLY A 150 -10.82 -24.22 -6.32
N THR A 151 -10.99 -22.89 -6.24
CA THR A 151 -10.50 -21.94 -7.25
C THR A 151 -9.05 -21.58 -6.93
N LYS A 152 -8.14 -21.90 -7.85
CA LYS A 152 -6.72 -21.59 -7.67
C LYS A 152 -6.41 -20.20 -8.19
N ILE A 153 -5.57 -19.49 -7.43
CA ILE A 153 -5.02 -18.18 -7.82
C ILE A 153 -3.50 -18.26 -7.85
N HIS A 154 -2.88 -17.33 -8.56
CA HIS A 154 -1.44 -17.18 -8.62
C HIS A 154 -1.08 -15.70 -8.47
N ILE A 155 -0.14 -15.41 -7.58
CA ILE A 155 0.40 -14.07 -7.37
C ILE A 155 1.75 -14.00 -8.07
N THR A 156 1.89 -13.06 -8.99
CA THR A 156 3.18 -12.73 -9.60
C THR A 156 3.75 -11.51 -8.88
N PRO A 157 4.79 -11.68 -8.05
CA PRO A 157 5.42 -10.57 -7.34
C PRO A 157 6.02 -9.57 -8.34
N ARG A 158 5.84 -8.28 -8.07
CA ARG A 158 6.54 -7.21 -8.82
C ARG A 158 7.50 -6.51 -7.87
N ARG A 159 8.75 -6.42 -8.32
CA ARG A 159 9.78 -5.68 -7.61
C ARG A 159 9.63 -4.19 -7.87
N GLY A 160 9.67 -3.37 -6.83
CA GLY A 160 9.85 -1.94 -6.90
C GLY A 160 11.26 -1.58 -6.43
N ASP A 161 11.97 -0.78 -7.21
CA ASP A 161 13.30 -0.30 -6.84
C ASP A 161 13.19 1.16 -6.37
N TYR A 162 13.94 1.50 -5.33
CA TYR A 162 14.06 2.84 -4.79
C TYR A 162 15.46 3.37 -5.03
N CYS A 163 15.56 4.60 -5.52
CA CYS A 163 16.81 5.35 -5.56
C CYS A 163 16.82 6.31 -4.37
N LEU A 164 17.61 5.99 -3.35
CA LEU A 164 17.80 6.87 -2.22
C LEU A 164 18.80 7.95 -2.61
N LEU A 165 18.36 9.20 -2.65
CA LEU A 165 19.19 10.34 -2.92
C LEU A 165 19.82 10.89 -1.63
N ASP A 166 21.03 11.47 -1.75
CA ASP A 166 21.65 12.23 -0.67
C ASP A 166 20.81 13.47 -0.35
N LYS A 167 20.84 13.92 0.90
CA LYS A 167 20.13 15.13 1.34
C LYS A 167 20.52 16.40 0.58
N SER A 168 21.73 16.43 0.03
CA SER A 168 22.20 17.56 -0.81
C SER A 168 21.60 17.57 -2.22
N ALA A 169 20.98 16.47 -2.66
CA ALA A 169 20.38 16.34 -3.98
C ALA A 169 18.98 16.96 -4.10
N GLY A 170 18.41 17.45 -3.00
CA GLY A 170 17.10 18.10 -2.99
C GLY A 170 16.90 18.95 -1.74
N ASN A 171 16.16 20.03 -1.89
CA ASN A 171 15.73 20.93 -0.80
C ASN A 171 14.30 20.55 -0.37
N HIS A 172 14.10 19.33 0.08
CA HIS A 172 12.79 18.81 0.50
C HIS A 172 12.59 18.93 2.00
#